data_e31159cbb8e5b83f0fa4d9b2391e2eb1
#
_entry.id   e31159cbb8e5b83f0fa4d9b2391e2eb1
#
_cell.length_a   1.000
_cell.length_b   1.000
_cell.length_c   1.000
_cell.angle_alpha   90.00
_cell.angle_beta   90.00
_cell.angle_gamma   90.00
#
_symmetry.space_group_name_H-M   'P 1'
#
loop_
_entity.id
_entity.type
_entity.pdbx_description
1 polymer ?
#
loop_
_entity_poly.entity_id
_entity_poly.type
_entity_poly.pdbx_seq_one_letter_code
_entity_poly.pdbx_strand_id
1 'polypeptide(L)'
;MESLVCTGCRREVDGGLWQARCPECGEPLEVGPPRGGSVLDGAPLLVRFANFLPRQALGLEGPAAPVLSLGEGNTPLLHLETIGERIGLPHLFVKVEGTNPTGSFKDRGSVAGVQRARALGFRAVGTVSTGNMASSMAAYGARAGMRAVVLVSAGIPRAKLAPIAAYDPLLIGVEGDYGRLYHLSLELGPKLGIAFVNSDDPYRVEGQKTLALELWQQLRRQLPDAVVVPVSSGGHMAALLKGFQELHALGYTERVPRLIGVQAAGCAPIATGYQQGAAAPAAWGEPRTIAKAIANPSPPSGRRLLRAVKNGAPLHFVTVTDEEIMAAYWRLAHEAGVFAQPDAAASVAAAHKLAASGFLRPDETVVAILTGHGTKDLTPLESNAPVSLRTCTLEIGRAHV
;
A
#
# COMPACT_ATOMS: atom_id res chain seq x y z
N MET A 1 22.83 2.39 17.41
CA MET A 1 21.41 2.65 17.06
C MET A 1 21.34 2.88 15.56
N GLU A 2 20.31 2.36 14.89
CA GLU A 2 20.13 2.61 13.45
C GLU A 2 19.82 4.09 13.23
N SER A 3 20.48 4.72 12.26
CA SER A 3 20.18 6.10 11.86
C SER A 3 19.07 6.11 10.83
N LEU A 4 18.26 7.15 10.83
CA LEU A 4 17.33 7.49 9.77
C LEU A 4 18.00 8.50 8.84
N VAL A 5 17.75 8.40 7.55
CA VAL A 5 18.31 9.28 6.53
C VAL A 5 17.19 10.07 5.85
N CYS A 6 17.36 11.36 5.72
CA CYS A 6 16.41 12.21 5.00
C CYS A 6 16.41 11.89 3.50
N THR A 7 15.25 11.63 2.92
CA THR A 7 15.11 11.38 1.47
C THR A 7 15.38 12.62 0.62
N GLY A 8 15.36 13.81 1.22
CA GLY A 8 15.59 15.09 0.56
C GLY A 8 17.04 15.58 0.69
N CYS A 9 17.41 16.05 1.86
CA CYS A 9 18.71 16.68 2.12
C CYS A 9 19.82 15.69 2.54
N ARG A 10 19.50 14.40 2.67
CA ARG A 10 20.43 13.31 3.07
C ARG A 10 20.97 13.42 4.50
N ARG A 11 20.44 14.33 5.32
CA ARG A 11 20.80 14.43 6.72
C ARG A 11 20.50 13.13 7.45
N GLU A 12 21.43 12.70 8.30
CA GLU A 12 21.21 11.63 9.25
C GLU A 12 20.51 12.16 10.50
N VAL A 13 19.56 11.38 11.00
CA VAL A 13 18.74 11.69 12.19
C VAL A 13 18.78 10.48 13.11
N ASP A 14 18.74 10.71 14.41
CA ASP A 14 18.71 9.63 15.40
C ASP A 14 17.44 8.77 15.24
N GLY A 15 17.64 7.52 14.91
CA GLY A 15 16.56 6.53 14.79
C GLY A 15 16.00 6.06 16.14
N GLY A 16 16.57 6.48 17.27
CA GLY A 16 16.07 6.20 18.63
C GLY A 16 14.76 6.92 18.98
N LEU A 17 14.44 7.99 18.25
CA LEU A 17 13.24 8.79 18.48
C LEU A 17 12.11 8.40 17.51
N TRP A 18 10.86 8.71 17.92
CA TRP A 18 9.69 8.61 17.02
C TRP A 18 9.63 9.84 16.13
N GLN A 19 10.08 9.68 14.87
CA GLN A 19 10.15 10.79 13.92
C GLN A 19 9.93 10.26 12.49
N ALA A 20 8.99 10.87 11.77
CA ALA A 20 8.68 10.49 10.38
C ALA A 20 9.31 11.43 9.35
N ARG A 21 9.61 12.67 9.74
CA ARG A 21 10.09 13.72 8.84
C ARG A 21 11.34 14.39 9.31
N CYS A 22 12.15 14.84 8.36
CA CYS A 22 13.37 15.58 8.60
C CYS A 22 13.07 16.92 9.28
N PRO A 23 13.73 17.24 10.39
CA PRO A 23 13.52 18.52 11.10
C PRO A 23 14.01 19.74 10.30
N GLU A 24 14.92 19.54 9.33
CA GLU A 24 15.48 20.63 8.52
C GLU A 24 14.62 20.96 7.30
N CYS A 25 14.24 19.97 6.49
CA CYS A 25 13.59 20.21 5.20
C CYS A 25 12.17 19.64 5.08
N GLY A 26 11.67 18.97 6.13
CA GLY A 26 10.32 18.42 6.17
C GLY A 26 10.08 17.20 5.26
N GLU A 27 11.08 16.72 4.53
CA GLU A 27 10.95 15.53 3.68
C GLU A 27 10.89 14.24 4.52
N PRO A 28 10.28 13.15 3.99
CA PRO A 28 10.23 11.88 4.71
C PRO A 28 11.61 11.34 5.07
N LEU A 29 11.68 10.70 6.22
CA LEU A 29 12.85 9.93 6.64
C LEU A 29 12.75 8.49 6.13
N GLU A 30 13.87 7.81 5.99
CA GLU A 30 13.95 6.40 5.68
C GLU A 30 15.03 5.69 6.51
N VAL A 31 14.81 4.41 6.76
CA VAL A 31 15.80 3.56 7.41
C VAL A 31 16.95 3.28 6.43
N GLY A 32 18.17 3.23 6.93
CA GLY A 32 19.35 2.85 6.15
C GLY A 32 19.27 1.45 5.53
N PRO A 33 20.24 1.07 4.70
CA PRO A 33 20.24 -0.22 4.01
C PRO A 33 20.34 -1.38 5.00
N PRO A 34 19.65 -2.53 4.71
CA PRO A 34 19.73 -3.72 5.54
C PRO A 34 21.05 -4.47 5.33
N ARG A 35 21.31 -5.44 6.21
CA ARG A 35 22.48 -6.32 6.10
C ARG A 35 22.32 -7.42 5.04
N GLY A 36 21.07 -7.78 4.72
CA GLY A 36 20.77 -8.94 3.90
C GLY A 36 20.93 -10.26 4.65
N GLY A 37 20.58 -11.36 4.01
CA GLY A 37 20.69 -12.70 4.58
C GLY A 37 19.58 -13.65 4.12
N SER A 38 19.37 -14.73 4.88
CA SER A 38 18.34 -15.72 4.59
C SER A 38 16.93 -15.22 4.88
N VAL A 39 15.97 -15.73 4.11
CA VAL A 39 14.54 -15.61 4.37
C VAL A 39 14.08 -16.85 5.12
N LEU A 40 13.30 -16.67 6.19
CA LEU A 40 12.78 -17.77 7.03
C LEU A 40 11.36 -18.13 6.59
N ASP A 41 11.22 -19.15 5.76
CA ASP A 41 9.92 -19.59 5.26
C ASP A 41 8.99 -20.06 6.38
N GLY A 42 7.69 -19.76 6.23
CA GLY A 42 6.66 -20.13 7.21
C GLY A 42 6.61 -19.27 8.47
N ALA A 43 7.59 -18.37 8.69
CA ALA A 43 7.59 -17.46 9.82
C ALA A 43 6.66 -16.23 9.59
N PRO A 44 6.20 -15.57 10.67
CA PRO A 44 5.51 -14.28 10.58
C PRO A 44 6.33 -13.25 9.81
N LEU A 45 5.68 -12.30 9.14
CA LEU A 45 6.28 -11.37 8.19
C LEU A 45 7.59 -10.73 8.67
N LEU A 46 7.59 -10.16 9.86
CA LEU A 46 8.76 -9.44 10.40
C LEU A 46 9.93 -10.38 10.73
N VAL A 47 9.65 -11.64 11.10
CA VAL A 47 10.66 -12.67 11.33
C VAL A 47 11.15 -13.25 10.02
N ARG A 48 10.24 -13.52 9.08
CA ARG A 48 10.55 -14.07 7.75
C ARG A 48 11.59 -13.24 7.02
N PHE A 49 11.46 -11.92 7.07
CA PHE A 49 12.34 -10.97 6.41
C PHE A 49 13.27 -10.21 7.36
N ALA A 50 13.51 -10.72 8.58
CA ALA A 50 14.25 -10.00 9.62
C ALA A 50 15.63 -9.50 9.17
N ASN A 51 16.33 -10.26 8.30
CA ASN A 51 17.64 -9.87 7.79
C ASN A 51 17.60 -8.69 6.80
N PHE A 52 16.42 -8.35 6.30
CA PHE A 52 16.15 -7.22 5.42
C PHE A 52 15.44 -6.06 6.13
N LEU A 53 15.21 -6.17 7.44
CA LEU A 53 14.50 -5.19 8.25
C LEU A 53 15.39 -4.64 9.36
N PRO A 54 15.09 -3.47 9.92
CA PRO A 54 15.80 -2.87 11.04
C PRO A 54 15.49 -3.60 12.36
N ARG A 55 16.11 -4.77 12.57
CA ARG A 55 15.80 -5.70 13.67
C ARG A 55 15.86 -5.04 15.04
N GLN A 56 16.96 -4.31 15.32
CA GLN A 56 17.15 -3.63 16.60
C GLN A 56 16.04 -2.60 16.84
N ALA A 57 15.77 -1.77 15.84
CA ALA A 57 14.74 -0.75 15.95
C ALA A 57 13.33 -1.33 16.13
N LEU A 58 13.05 -2.49 15.54
CA LEU A 58 11.77 -3.19 15.69
C LEU A 58 11.70 -4.07 16.95
N GLY A 59 12.76 -4.12 17.77
CA GLY A 59 12.81 -4.96 18.96
C GLY A 59 12.73 -6.45 18.63
N LEU A 60 13.34 -6.89 17.52
CA LEU A 60 13.35 -8.27 17.04
C LEU A 60 14.66 -9.00 17.37
N GLU A 61 15.40 -8.52 18.36
CA GLU A 61 16.65 -9.14 18.79
C GLU A 61 16.41 -10.14 19.93
N GLY A 62 17.06 -11.31 19.80
CA GLY A 62 16.95 -12.40 20.77
C GLY A 62 15.80 -13.38 20.48
N PRO A 63 15.95 -14.64 20.98
CA PRO A 63 15.03 -15.74 20.67
C PRO A 63 13.63 -15.59 21.30
N ALA A 64 13.49 -14.76 22.34
CA ALA A 64 12.23 -14.52 23.04
C ALA A 64 11.60 -13.17 22.69
N ALA A 65 12.10 -12.47 21.66
CA ALA A 65 11.56 -11.17 21.27
C ALA A 65 10.08 -11.31 20.88
N PRO A 66 9.16 -10.55 21.50
CA PRO A 66 7.75 -10.66 21.20
C PRO A 66 7.46 -10.05 19.81
N VAL A 67 7.04 -10.87 18.87
CA VAL A 67 6.72 -10.47 17.50
C VAL A 67 5.23 -10.27 17.33
N LEU A 68 4.85 -9.09 16.86
CA LEU A 68 3.47 -8.79 16.51
C LEU A 68 3.15 -9.41 15.15
N SER A 69 2.01 -10.09 15.05
CA SER A 69 1.45 -10.56 13.78
C SER A 69 -0.03 -10.90 13.92
N LEU A 70 -0.76 -10.72 12.84
CA LEU A 70 -2.10 -11.24 12.58
C LEU A 70 -2.11 -12.24 11.40
N GLY A 71 -0.93 -12.62 10.88
CA GLY A 71 -0.77 -13.48 9.72
C GLY A 71 -0.69 -12.72 8.39
N GLU A 72 -0.31 -11.44 8.43
CA GLU A 72 -0.09 -10.61 7.25
C GLU A 72 1.06 -11.12 6.38
N GLY A 73 1.00 -10.78 5.10
CA GLY A 73 1.94 -11.26 4.09
C GLY A 73 1.57 -12.64 3.56
N ASN A 74 2.49 -13.24 2.84
CA ASN A 74 2.28 -14.50 2.12
C ASN A 74 1.01 -14.52 1.25
N THR A 75 0.68 -13.37 0.70
CA THR A 75 -0.50 -13.19 -0.13
C THR A 75 -0.35 -13.90 -1.47
N PRO A 76 -1.43 -14.37 -2.10
CA PRO A 76 -1.36 -15.08 -3.37
C PRO A 76 -0.75 -14.24 -4.49
N LEU A 77 0.07 -14.89 -5.31
CA LEU A 77 0.51 -14.40 -6.62
C LEU A 77 -0.16 -15.29 -7.66
N LEU A 78 -1.18 -14.76 -8.35
CA LEU A 78 -1.99 -15.52 -9.28
C LEU A 78 -1.63 -15.15 -10.72
N HIS A 79 -1.45 -16.15 -11.59
CA HIS A 79 -1.32 -15.96 -13.02
C HIS A 79 -2.71 -15.70 -13.62
N LEU A 80 -2.88 -14.62 -14.35
CA LEU A 80 -4.14 -14.27 -15.03
C LEU A 80 -4.10 -14.68 -16.49
N GLU A 81 -4.00 -15.98 -16.77
CA GLU A 81 -3.82 -16.53 -18.12
C GLU A 81 -4.85 -15.98 -19.12
N THR A 82 -6.14 -16.21 -18.89
CA THR A 82 -7.22 -15.79 -19.80
C THR A 82 -7.26 -14.28 -20.01
N ILE A 83 -7.12 -13.50 -18.93
CA ILE A 83 -7.11 -12.04 -19.02
C ILE A 83 -5.84 -11.57 -19.71
N GLY A 84 -4.70 -12.15 -19.37
CA GLY A 84 -3.39 -11.81 -19.92
C GLY A 84 -3.33 -12.02 -21.42
N GLU A 85 -3.74 -13.18 -21.92
CA GLU A 85 -3.82 -13.46 -23.36
C GLU A 85 -4.71 -12.47 -24.11
N ARG A 86 -5.90 -12.17 -23.55
CA ARG A 86 -6.86 -11.22 -24.14
C ARG A 86 -6.31 -9.79 -24.27
N ILE A 87 -5.48 -9.35 -23.32
CA ILE A 87 -4.91 -8.00 -23.35
C ILE A 87 -3.49 -7.94 -23.94
N GLY A 88 -2.97 -9.07 -24.44
CA GLY A 88 -1.63 -9.15 -25.04
C GLY A 88 -0.47 -9.22 -24.04
N LEU A 89 -0.73 -9.66 -22.80
CA LEU A 89 0.27 -9.88 -21.73
C LEU A 89 0.12 -11.31 -21.18
N PRO A 90 0.53 -12.36 -21.90
CA PRO A 90 0.35 -13.75 -21.48
C PRO A 90 1.02 -14.08 -20.14
N HIS A 91 2.01 -13.30 -19.71
CA HIS A 91 2.68 -13.44 -18.42
C HIS A 91 2.24 -12.39 -17.40
N LEU A 92 0.94 -12.06 -17.38
CA LEU A 92 0.35 -11.17 -16.39
C LEU A 92 0.04 -11.93 -15.10
N PHE A 93 0.56 -11.42 -14.00
CA PHE A 93 0.24 -11.89 -12.64
C PHE A 93 -0.44 -10.79 -11.83
N VAL A 94 -1.24 -11.20 -10.85
CA VAL A 94 -1.76 -10.29 -9.82
C VAL A 94 -1.29 -10.71 -8.44
N LYS A 95 -0.83 -9.74 -7.66
CA LYS A 95 -0.50 -9.90 -6.26
C LYS A 95 -1.68 -9.48 -5.40
N VAL A 96 -2.34 -10.44 -4.74
CA VAL A 96 -3.65 -10.25 -4.10
C VAL A 96 -3.46 -9.80 -2.64
N GLU A 97 -3.13 -8.53 -2.43
CA GLU A 97 -2.96 -7.95 -1.09
C GLU A 97 -4.27 -7.82 -0.29
N GLY A 98 -5.40 -8.00 -0.96
CA GLY A 98 -6.71 -8.06 -0.31
C GLY A 98 -6.91 -9.24 0.64
N THR A 99 -6.03 -10.25 0.61
CA THR A 99 -6.07 -11.41 1.52
C THR A 99 -5.35 -11.17 2.85
N ASN A 100 -4.71 -10.03 3.04
CA ASN A 100 -4.18 -9.64 4.34
C ASN A 100 -5.30 -9.56 5.40
N PRO A 101 -5.01 -9.70 6.70
CA PRO A 101 -5.99 -9.81 7.78
C PRO A 101 -7.08 -8.75 7.82
N THR A 102 -6.76 -7.48 7.50
CA THR A 102 -7.78 -6.42 7.44
C THR A 102 -8.23 -6.09 6.02
N GLY A 103 -7.91 -6.95 5.05
CA GLY A 103 -8.35 -6.84 3.68
C GLY A 103 -7.54 -5.88 2.81
N SER A 104 -6.31 -5.53 3.17
CA SER A 104 -5.45 -4.68 2.34
C SER A 104 -3.95 -4.76 2.67
N PHE A 105 -3.11 -4.29 1.74
CA PHE A 105 -1.66 -4.17 1.91
C PHE A 105 -1.21 -3.33 3.11
N LYS A 106 -2.14 -2.55 3.71
CA LYS A 106 -1.82 -1.66 4.84
C LYS A 106 -1.24 -2.45 6.02
N ASP A 107 -1.64 -3.69 6.18
CA ASP A 107 -1.23 -4.57 7.27
C ASP A 107 0.27 -4.78 7.34
N ARG A 108 0.95 -4.90 6.20
CA ARG A 108 2.41 -5.00 6.14
C ARG A 108 3.11 -3.81 6.81
N GLY A 109 2.61 -2.61 6.58
CA GLY A 109 3.16 -1.41 7.19
C GLY A 109 2.71 -1.22 8.63
N SER A 110 1.45 -1.56 8.93
CA SER A 110 0.90 -1.40 10.29
C SER A 110 1.63 -2.29 11.28
N VAL A 111 1.90 -3.55 10.93
CA VAL A 111 2.65 -4.47 11.83
C VAL A 111 4.02 -3.92 12.19
N ALA A 112 4.77 -3.38 11.23
CA ALA A 112 6.10 -2.83 11.49
C ALA A 112 6.05 -1.52 12.29
N GLY A 113 5.14 -0.60 11.95
CA GLY A 113 4.98 0.67 12.68
C GLY A 113 4.53 0.46 14.12
N VAL A 114 3.56 -0.45 14.37
CA VAL A 114 3.09 -0.77 15.72
C VAL A 114 4.15 -1.55 16.50
N GLN A 115 4.88 -2.46 15.86
CA GLN A 115 6.02 -3.16 16.47
C GLN A 115 7.10 -2.16 16.92
N ARG A 116 7.41 -1.15 16.09
CA ARG A 116 8.35 -0.08 16.45
C ARG A 116 7.84 0.77 17.61
N ALA A 117 6.57 1.18 17.59
CA ALA A 117 5.96 1.94 18.67
C ALA A 117 6.06 1.20 20.01
N ARG A 118 5.78 -0.11 20.00
CA ARG A 118 5.92 -0.98 21.17
C ARG A 118 7.36 -1.07 21.65
N ALA A 119 8.34 -1.22 20.76
CA ALA A 119 9.76 -1.26 21.09
C ALA A 119 10.26 0.02 21.75
N LEU A 120 9.65 1.17 21.43
CA LEU A 120 9.90 2.47 22.06
C LEU A 120 9.08 2.72 23.35
N GLY A 121 8.25 1.76 23.78
CA GLY A 121 7.45 1.88 25.01
C GLY A 121 6.18 2.72 24.89
N PHE A 122 5.74 3.07 23.68
CA PHE A 122 4.43 3.72 23.48
C PHE A 122 3.29 2.81 23.94
N ARG A 123 2.27 3.39 24.54
CA ARG A 123 1.04 2.70 24.95
C ARG A 123 -0.13 2.96 24.00
N ALA A 124 0.02 3.92 23.10
CA ALA A 124 -0.98 4.26 22.10
C ALA A 124 -0.35 4.41 20.72
N VAL A 125 -1.08 3.98 19.70
CA VAL A 125 -0.75 4.18 18.29
C VAL A 125 -1.87 4.94 17.61
N GLY A 126 -1.56 5.71 16.58
CA GLY A 126 -2.57 6.52 15.91
C GLY A 126 -2.39 6.58 14.41
N THR A 127 -3.45 7.03 13.73
CA THR A 127 -3.40 7.36 12.30
C THR A 127 -4.46 8.39 11.94
N VAL A 128 -4.21 9.13 10.86
CA VAL A 128 -5.17 10.03 10.23
C VAL A 128 -5.71 9.34 8.99
N SER A 129 -6.87 8.70 9.10
CA SER A 129 -7.46 7.93 7.99
C SER A 129 -8.90 7.53 8.27
N THR A 130 -9.70 7.42 7.22
CA THR A 130 -11.10 6.95 7.26
C THR A 130 -11.31 5.60 6.55
N GLY A 131 -10.23 5.01 6.01
CA GLY A 131 -10.30 3.80 5.17
C GLY A 131 -9.40 2.66 5.66
N ASN A 132 -8.80 1.95 4.70
CA ASN A 132 -8.00 0.75 4.95
C ASN A 132 -6.89 0.94 6.00
N MET A 133 -6.29 2.15 6.07
CA MET A 133 -5.26 2.41 7.09
C MET A 133 -5.84 2.46 8.50
N ALA A 134 -7.02 3.06 8.68
CA ALA A 134 -7.67 3.15 9.98
C ALA A 134 -8.05 1.75 10.50
N SER A 135 -8.65 0.91 9.66
CA SER A 135 -8.99 -0.49 10.03
C SER A 135 -7.73 -1.27 10.41
N SER A 136 -6.67 -1.16 9.61
CA SER A 136 -5.40 -1.84 9.88
C SER A 136 -4.78 -1.36 11.19
N MET A 137 -4.70 -0.04 11.41
CA MET A 137 -4.12 0.51 12.65
C MET A 137 -4.91 0.10 13.89
N ALA A 138 -6.22 0.11 13.82
CA ALA A 138 -7.09 -0.32 14.93
C ALA A 138 -6.88 -1.80 15.26
N ALA A 139 -6.82 -2.67 14.24
CA ALA A 139 -6.59 -4.11 14.41
C ALA A 139 -5.22 -4.42 15.04
N TYR A 140 -4.15 -3.81 14.51
CA TYR A 140 -2.79 -4.06 15.04
C TYR A 140 -2.56 -3.39 16.39
N GLY A 141 -3.20 -2.24 16.68
CA GLY A 141 -3.23 -1.65 18.00
C GLY A 141 -3.87 -2.58 19.03
N ALA A 142 -5.06 -3.10 18.72
CA ALA A 142 -5.75 -4.09 19.56
C ALA A 142 -4.91 -5.35 19.79
N ARG A 143 -4.31 -5.92 18.71
CA ARG A 143 -3.44 -7.10 18.80
C ARG A 143 -2.20 -6.87 19.67
N ALA A 144 -1.68 -5.64 19.69
CA ALA A 144 -0.52 -5.25 20.49
C ALA A 144 -0.86 -4.92 21.95
N GLY A 145 -2.14 -4.88 22.32
CA GLY A 145 -2.61 -4.38 23.61
C GLY A 145 -2.40 -2.86 23.79
N MET A 146 -2.33 -2.12 22.67
CA MET A 146 -2.14 -0.68 22.64
C MET A 146 -3.44 0.03 22.28
N ARG A 147 -3.70 1.22 22.87
CA ARG A 147 -4.85 2.04 22.48
C ARG A 147 -4.66 2.56 21.05
N ALA A 148 -5.58 2.22 20.15
CA ALA A 148 -5.60 2.81 18.82
C ALA A 148 -6.37 4.14 18.86
N VAL A 149 -5.79 5.20 18.27
CA VAL A 149 -6.38 6.53 18.12
C VAL A 149 -6.51 6.84 16.64
N VAL A 150 -7.74 7.03 16.17
CA VAL A 150 -8.02 7.28 14.75
C VAL A 150 -8.66 8.65 14.60
N LEU A 151 -7.93 9.55 13.93
CA LEU A 151 -8.42 10.87 13.60
C LEU A 151 -9.11 10.83 12.24
N VAL A 152 -10.35 11.30 12.20
CA VAL A 152 -11.19 11.30 11.00
C VAL A 152 -11.80 12.70 10.78
N SER A 153 -12.27 12.99 9.57
CA SER A 153 -13.08 14.17 9.33
C SER A 153 -14.44 14.05 10.06
N ALA A 154 -14.90 15.11 10.73
CA ALA A 154 -16.13 15.08 11.54
C ALA A 154 -17.40 14.72 10.72
N GLY A 155 -17.43 15.06 9.43
CA GLY A 155 -18.57 14.78 8.54
C GLY A 155 -18.62 13.38 7.93
N ILE A 156 -17.74 12.44 8.35
CA ILE A 156 -17.70 11.12 7.73
C ILE A 156 -18.95 10.27 8.05
N PRO A 157 -19.55 9.57 7.06
CA PRO A 157 -20.67 8.68 7.30
C PRO A 157 -20.35 7.55 8.28
N ARG A 158 -21.25 7.28 9.24
CA ARG A 158 -21.07 6.22 10.25
C ARG A 158 -20.80 4.84 9.67
N ALA A 159 -21.41 4.52 8.52
CA ALA A 159 -21.20 3.24 7.84
C ALA A 159 -19.74 2.99 7.49
N LYS A 160 -18.97 4.04 7.15
CA LYS A 160 -17.52 3.92 6.89
C LYS A 160 -16.69 3.72 8.16
N LEU A 161 -17.23 4.08 9.33
CA LEU A 161 -16.56 3.89 10.62
C LEU A 161 -16.80 2.49 11.21
N ALA A 162 -17.86 1.80 10.83
CA ALA A 162 -18.23 0.51 11.41
C ALA A 162 -17.10 -0.55 11.36
N PRO A 163 -16.39 -0.77 10.21
CA PRO A 163 -15.29 -1.72 10.16
C PRO A 163 -14.08 -1.33 11.02
N ILE A 164 -13.95 -0.04 11.35
CA ILE A 164 -12.91 0.49 12.23
C ILE A 164 -13.33 0.32 13.69
N ALA A 165 -14.58 0.66 13.99
CA ALA A 165 -15.14 0.61 15.33
C ALA A 165 -15.18 -0.82 15.92
N ALA A 166 -15.20 -1.86 15.07
CA ALA A 166 -15.15 -3.26 15.48
C ALA A 166 -13.93 -3.61 16.35
N TYR A 167 -12.85 -2.84 16.26
CA TYR A 167 -11.61 -3.01 17.05
C TYR A 167 -11.54 -2.09 18.27
N ASP A 168 -12.62 -1.39 18.62
CA ASP A 168 -12.72 -0.44 19.74
C ASP A 168 -11.60 0.62 19.83
N PRO A 169 -11.25 1.31 18.73
CA PRO A 169 -10.33 2.43 18.82
C PRO A 169 -10.99 3.67 19.41
N LEU A 170 -10.18 4.62 19.87
CA LEU A 170 -10.62 5.98 20.13
C LEU A 170 -10.80 6.71 18.78
N LEU A 171 -12.03 6.89 18.33
CA LEU A 171 -12.38 7.64 17.13
C LEU A 171 -12.60 9.10 17.49
N ILE A 172 -11.84 10.01 16.84
CA ILE A 172 -11.94 11.46 17.06
C ILE A 172 -12.29 12.12 15.73
N GLY A 173 -13.51 12.68 15.64
CA GLY A 173 -13.94 13.52 14.54
C GLY A 173 -13.36 14.92 14.67
N VAL A 174 -12.62 15.37 13.66
CA VAL A 174 -11.99 16.70 13.63
C VAL A 174 -12.63 17.54 12.52
N GLU A 175 -13.06 18.73 12.86
CA GLU A 175 -13.52 19.73 11.91
C GLU A 175 -12.33 20.46 11.29
N GLY A 176 -12.38 20.73 9.98
CA GLY A 176 -11.35 21.49 9.27
C GLY A 176 -10.60 20.72 8.19
N ASP A 177 -9.45 21.24 7.78
CA ASP A 177 -8.64 20.72 6.68
C ASP A 177 -7.93 19.43 7.06
N TYR A 178 -8.15 18.36 6.27
CA TYR A 178 -7.57 17.05 6.49
C TYR A 178 -6.04 17.03 6.34
N GLY A 179 -5.48 17.83 5.43
CA GLY A 179 -4.02 17.94 5.26
C GLY A 179 -3.35 18.55 6.49
N ARG A 180 -3.98 19.58 7.07
CA ARG A 180 -3.52 20.17 8.33
C ARG A 180 -3.57 19.18 9.49
N LEU A 181 -4.61 18.34 9.53
CA LEU A 181 -4.75 17.30 10.56
C LEU A 181 -3.58 16.30 10.52
N TYR A 182 -3.14 15.92 9.32
CA TYR A 182 -1.97 15.05 9.14
C TYR A 182 -0.71 15.66 9.80
N HIS A 183 -0.39 16.91 9.50
CA HIS A 183 0.79 17.57 10.10
C HIS A 183 0.65 17.75 11.61
N LEU A 184 -0.52 18.13 12.09
CA LEU A 184 -0.81 18.28 13.52
C LEU A 184 -0.63 16.95 14.27
N SER A 185 -1.03 15.82 13.68
CA SER A 185 -0.85 14.51 14.30
C SER A 185 0.62 14.15 14.51
N LEU A 186 1.52 14.54 13.59
CA LEU A 186 2.95 14.32 13.72
C LEU A 186 3.59 15.19 14.82
N GLU A 187 3.06 16.41 15.00
CA GLU A 187 3.55 17.34 16.02
C GLU A 187 3.06 16.96 17.43
N LEU A 188 1.77 16.68 17.57
CA LEU A 188 1.14 16.41 18.86
C LEU A 188 1.34 14.99 19.36
N GLY A 189 1.49 14.02 18.44
CA GLY A 189 1.59 12.62 18.81
C GLY A 189 2.62 12.32 19.90
N PRO A 190 3.90 12.68 19.70
CA PRO A 190 4.94 12.45 20.72
C PRO A 190 4.65 13.16 22.06
N LYS A 191 4.07 14.37 22.02
CA LYS A 191 3.70 15.14 23.21
C LYS A 191 2.57 14.47 24.01
N LEU A 192 1.70 13.74 23.31
CA LEU A 192 0.55 13.02 23.90
C LEU A 192 0.86 11.52 24.17
N GLY A 193 2.08 11.07 23.91
CA GLY A 193 2.44 9.65 24.04
C GLY A 193 1.77 8.73 23.01
N ILE A 194 1.40 9.27 21.84
CA ILE A 194 0.77 8.54 20.74
C ILE A 194 1.75 8.43 19.57
N ALA A 195 2.07 7.22 19.16
CA ALA A 195 2.85 6.98 17.95
C ALA A 195 1.94 7.03 16.70
N PHE A 196 1.90 8.15 15.99
CA PHE A 196 1.13 8.27 14.75
C PHE A 196 1.86 7.63 13.58
N VAL A 197 1.40 6.45 13.18
CA VAL A 197 1.90 5.67 12.02
C VAL A 197 1.17 6.12 10.76
N ASN A 198 1.60 7.23 10.17
CA ASN A 198 1.00 7.76 8.94
C ASN A 198 1.68 7.20 7.68
N SER A 199 1.27 7.68 6.48
CA SER A 199 1.63 7.05 5.21
C SER A 199 3.12 7.06 4.85
N ASP A 200 3.90 7.94 5.40
CA ASP A 200 5.33 8.12 5.15
C ASP A 200 6.23 7.84 6.39
N ASP A 201 5.67 7.17 7.40
CA ASP A 201 6.45 6.67 8.53
C ASP A 201 7.55 5.71 8.04
N PRO A 202 8.83 5.89 8.45
CA PRO A 202 9.95 5.11 7.92
C PRO A 202 9.83 3.61 8.22
N TYR A 203 9.35 3.22 9.40
CA TYR A 203 9.22 1.80 9.76
C TYR A 203 8.01 1.15 9.08
N ARG A 204 6.97 1.95 8.81
CA ARG A 204 5.87 1.48 7.96
C ARG A 204 6.32 1.21 6.54
N VAL A 205 7.20 2.04 5.98
CA VAL A 205 7.84 1.80 4.68
C VAL A 205 8.64 0.49 4.72
N GLU A 206 9.35 0.21 5.80
CA GLU A 206 10.06 -1.06 5.99
C GLU A 206 9.11 -2.28 5.96
N GLY A 207 7.97 -2.19 6.63
CA GLY A 207 6.96 -3.24 6.55
C GLY A 207 6.40 -3.42 5.14
N GLN A 208 6.11 -2.34 4.44
CA GLN A 208 5.57 -2.38 3.07
C GLN A 208 6.58 -2.87 2.04
N LYS A 209 7.90 -2.62 2.21
CA LYS A 209 8.92 -3.12 1.28
C LYS A 209 9.00 -4.64 1.24
N THR A 210 8.50 -5.33 2.28
CA THR A 210 8.43 -6.80 2.32
C THR A 210 7.65 -7.39 1.15
N LEU A 211 6.77 -6.62 0.51
CA LEU A 211 6.09 -7.05 -0.71
C LEU A 211 7.07 -7.28 -1.87
N ALA A 212 8.08 -6.43 -2.02
CA ALA A 212 9.14 -6.63 -3.03
C ALA A 212 9.96 -7.90 -2.74
N LEU A 213 10.30 -8.14 -1.46
CA LEU A 213 11.01 -9.34 -1.03
C LEU A 213 10.16 -10.60 -1.25
N GLU A 214 8.85 -10.52 -1.01
CA GLU A 214 7.93 -11.64 -1.20
C GLU A 214 7.71 -11.94 -2.69
N LEU A 215 7.61 -10.94 -3.56
CA LEU A 215 7.58 -11.13 -5.01
C LEU A 215 8.84 -11.82 -5.52
N TRP A 216 10.03 -11.36 -5.09
CA TRP A 216 11.29 -12.02 -5.40
C TRP A 216 11.32 -13.49 -4.97
N GLN A 217 10.82 -13.80 -3.79
CA GLN A 217 10.76 -15.17 -3.29
C GLN A 217 9.76 -16.02 -4.08
N GLN A 218 8.53 -15.53 -4.31
CA GLN A 218 7.46 -16.26 -5.01
C GLN A 218 7.77 -16.50 -6.49
N LEU A 219 8.52 -15.60 -7.12
CA LEU A 219 9.04 -15.74 -8.48
C LEU A 219 10.38 -16.50 -8.53
N ARG A 220 10.66 -17.36 -7.53
CA ARG A 220 11.86 -18.21 -7.47
C ARG A 220 13.16 -17.43 -7.56
N ARG A 221 13.24 -16.29 -6.87
CA ARG A 221 14.37 -15.35 -6.84
C ARG A 221 14.64 -14.63 -8.16
N GLN A 222 13.69 -14.64 -9.06
CA GLN A 222 13.67 -13.78 -10.24
C GLN A 222 12.86 -12.52 -9.97
N LEU A 223 13.03 -11.49 -10.79
CA LEU A 223 12.19 -10.30 -10.70
C LEU A 223 11.30 -10.20 -11.95
N PRO A 224 10.08 -9.67 -11.79
CA PRO A 224 9.26 -9.34 -12.96
C PRO A 224 9.93 -8.22 -13.76
N ASP A 225 9.52 -8.03 -15.00
CA ASP A 225 9.98 -6.92 -15.85
C ASP A 225 9.33 -5.61 -15.43
N ALA A 226 8.06 -5.69 -15.02
CA ALA A 226 7.31 -4.55 -14.55
C ALA A 226 6.38 -4.89 -13.37
N VAL A 227 6.22 -3.93 -12.46
CA VAL A 227 5.24 -3.98 -11.36
C VAL A 227 4.32 -2.77 -11.47
N VAL A 228 3.02 -3.00 -11.60
CA VAL A 228 2.00 -1.94 -11.71
C VAL A 228 1.36 -1.71 -10.34
N VAL A 229 1.45 -0.49 -9.83
CA VAL A 229 1.13 -0.15 -8.43
C VAL A 229 0.11 0.99 -8.37
N PRO A 230 -1.06 0.81 -7.75
CA PRO A 230 -1.96 1.92 -7.44
C PRO A 230 -1.32 2.92 -6.48
N VAL A 231 -1.36 4.22 -6.84
CA VAL A 231 -0.64 5.27 -6.10
C VAL A 231 -1.59 6.33 -5.56
N SER A 232 -1.65 6.42 -4.23
CA SER A 232 -2.30 7.49 -3.46
C SER A 232 -1.22 8.45 -2.92
N SER A 233 -0.83 8.28 -1.65
CA SER A 233 0.21 9.06 -0.97
C SER A 233 1.63 8.85 -1.50
N GLY A 234 1.88 7.81 -2.29
CA GLY A 234 3.20 7.46 -2.86
C GLY A 234 4.08 6.57 -1.98
N GLY A 235 3.78 6.43 -0.68
CA GLY A 235 4.63 5.68 0.26
C GLY A 235 4.79 4.19 -0.10
N HIS A 236 3.73 3.54 -0.60
CA HIS A 236 3.79 2.13 -1.00
C HIS A 236 4.72 1.90 -2.20
N MET A 237 4.59 2.75 -3.23
CA MET A 237 5.48 2.68 -4.39
C MET A 237 6.94 2.97 -4.01
N ALA A 238 7.17 3.93 -3.10
CA ALA A 238 8.50 4.21 -2.57
C ALA A 238 9.07 3.01 -1.78
N ALA A 239 8.23 2.31 -1.02
CA ALA A 239 8.62 1.09 -0.30
C ALA A 239 9.02 -0.05 -1.24
N LEU A 240 8.24 -0.28 -2.30
CA LEU A 240 8.59 -1.28 -3.33
C LEU A 240 9.90 -0.95 -4.03
N LEU A 241 10.08 0.32 -4.45
CA LEU A 241 11.34 0.78 -5.04
C LEU A 241 12.51 0.50 -4.10
N LYS A 242 12.39 0.89 -2.82
CA LYS A 242 13.41 0.65 -1.80
C LYS A 242 13.74 -0.84 -1.68
N GLY A 243 12.72 -1.71 -1.58
CA GLY A 243 12.92 -3.15 -1.46
C GLY A 243 13.66 -3.77 -2.65
N PHE A 244 13.30 -3.39 -3.87
CA PHE A 244 13.99 -3.87 -5.08
C PHE A 244 15.41 -3.29 -5.22
N GLN A 245 15.62 -2.02 -4.87
CA GLN A 245 16.96 -1.42 -4.86
C GLN A 245 17.88 -2.08 -3.83
N GLU A 246 17.37 -2.42 -2.65
CA GLU A 246 18.10 -3.14 -1.62
C GLU A 246 18.48 -4.57 -2.07
N LEU A 247 17.57 -5.30 -2.71
CA LEU A 247 17.89 -6.61 -3.30
C LEU A 247 19.00 -6.51 -4.34
N HIS A 248 18.94 -5.48 -5.19
CA HIS A 248 19.97 -5.24 -6.20
C HIS A 248 21.31 -4.84 -5.56
N ALA A 249 21.30 -3.90 -4.64
CA ALA A 249 22.52 -3.43 -3.96
C ALA A 249 23.22 -4.53 -3.14
N LEU A 250 22.46 -5.50 -2.63
CA LEU A 250 22.97 -6.67 -1.91
C LEU A 250 23.39 -7.82 -2.84
N GLY A 251 23.28 -7.66 -4.16
CA GLY A 251 23.67 -8.67 -5.16
C GLY A 251 22.69 -9.84 -5.29
N TYR A 252 21.46 -9.75 -4.77
CA TYR A 252 20.45 -10.80 -4.94
C TYR A 252 19.79 -10.78 -6.32
N THR A 253 19.85 -9.64 -7.02
CA THR A 253 19.22 -9.44 -8.33
C THR A 253 20.13 -8.59 -9.24
N GLU A 254 20.07 -8.84 -10.54
CA GLU A 254 20.90 -8.11 -11.52
C GLU A 254 20.33 -6.74 -11.88
N ARG A 255 19.04 -6.50 -11.61
CA ARG A 255 18.33 -5.28 -11.99
C ARG A 255 17.24 -4.93 -10.99
N VAL A 256 16.72 -3.72 -11.11
CA VAL A 256 15.49 -3.26 -10.47
C VAL A 256 14.35 -3.29 -11.52
N PRO A 257 13.16 -3.85 -11.23
CA PRO A 257 12.07 -3.88 -12.20
C PRO A 257 11.55 -2.46 -12.46
N ARG A 258 10.91 -2.26 -13.62
CA ARG A 258 10.14 -1.03 -13.85
C ARG A 258 8.96 -0.97 -12.90
N LEU A 259 8.83 0.11 -12.14
CA LEU A 259 7.64 0.35 -11.32
C LEU A 259 6.73 1.35 -12.03
N ILE A 260 5.50 0.96 -12.26
CA ILE A 260 4.51 1.76 -12.97
C ILE A 260 3.43 2.18 -11.96
N GLY A 261 3.50 3.45 -11.54
CA GLY A 261 2.50 4.04 -10.67
C GLY A 261 1.24 4.43 -11.44
N VAL A 262 0.09 3.95 -10.99
CA VAL A 262 -1.18 4.30 -11.61
C VAL A 262 -2.00 5.19 -10.67
N GLN A 263 -2.54 6.27 -11.21
CA GLN A 263 -3.51 7.16 -10.56
C GLN A 263 -4.79 7.24 -11.39
N ALA A 264 -5.93 7.47 -10.73
CA ALA A 264 -7.18 7.73 -11.43
C ALA A 264 -7.13 9.11 -12.11
N ALA A 265 -7.63 9.23 -13.33
CA ALA A 265 -7.60 10.48 -14.10
C ALA A 265 -8.28 11.66 -13.36
N GLY A 266 -9.27 11.37 -12.52
CA GLY A 266 -9.95 12.35 -11.68
C GLY A 266 -9.16 12.81 -10.43
N CYS A 267 -7.97 12.21 -10.17
CA CYS A 267 -7.03 12.66 -9.13
C CYS A 267 -5.62 12.10 -9.40
N ALA A 268 -4.79 12.81 -10.17
CA ALA A 268 -3.52 12.33 -10.66
C ALA A 268 -2.34 13.31 -10.49
N PRO A 269 -2.13 13.90 -9.29
CA PRO A 269 -1.12 14.94 -9.10
C PRO A 269 0.31 14.49 -9.39
N ILE A 270 0.66 13.22 -9.06
CA ILE A 270 2.01 12.69 -9.31
C ILE A 270 2.20 12.39 -10.79
N ALA A 271 1.22 11.74 -11.44
CA ALA A 271 1.30 11.42 -12.86
C ALA A 271 1.36 12.70 -13.73
N THR A 272 0.59 13.74 -13.38
CA THR A 272 0.65 15.03 -14.05
C THR A 272 2.02 15.70 -13.84
N GLY A 273 2.54 15.73 -12.61
CA GLY A 273 3.88 16.26 -12.36
C GLY A 273 4.98 15.50 -13.12
N TYR A 274 4.85 14.18 -13.23
CA TYR A 274 5.75 13.32 -14.02
C TYR A 274 5.72 13.70 -15.51
N GLN A 275 4.54 13.83 -16.11
CA GLN A 275 4.36 14.21 -17.52
C GLN A 275 4.94 15.60 -17.82
N GLN A 276 4.86 16.51 -16.86
CA GLN A 276 5.42 17.87 -16.95
C GLN A 276 6.93 17.93 -16.67
N GLY A 277 7.59 16.82 -16.32
CA GLY A 277 8.99 16.81 -15.88
C GLY A 277 9.22 17.59 -14.58
N ALA A 278 8.17 17.82 -13.77
CA ALA A 278 8.24 18.61 -12.56
C ALA A 278 9.00 17.88 -11.42
N ALA A 279 9.48 18.68 -10.45
CA ALA A 279 10.11 18.13 -9.23
C ALA A 279 9.12 17.86 -8.09
N ALA A 280 7.86 18.26 -8.28
CA ALA A 280 6.79 18.14 -7.30
C ALA A 280 5.49 17.70 -7.98
N PRO A 281 4.56 17.06 -7.24
CA PRO A 281 3.22 16.80 -7.73
C PRO A 281 2.54 18.08 -8.20
N ALA A 282 1.72 17.98 -9.23
CA ALA A 282 0.89 19.11 -9.69
C ALA A 282 -0.12 19.49 -8.60
N ALA A 283 -0.48 20.77 -8.54
CA ALA A 283 -1.61 21.21 -7.72
C ALA A 283 -2.89 20.52 -8.21
N TRP A 284 -3.71 20.03 -7.27
CA TRP A 284 -4.95 19.34 -7.59
C TRP A 284 -6.11 19.93 -6.80
N GLY A 285 -7.25 20.04 -7.44
CA GLY A 285 -8.49 20.46 -6.79
C GLY A 285 -9.21 19.31 -6.09
N GLU A 286 -10.54 19.35 -6.10
CA GLU A 286 -11.37 18.32 -5.53
C GLU A 286 -11.27 17.01 -6.34
N PRO A 287 -10.93 15.87 -5.72
CA PRO A 287 -10.86 14.58 -6.40
C PRO A 287 -12.24 14.09 -6.87
N ARG A 288 -12.32 13.63 -8.13
CA ARG A 288 -13.55 13.10 -8.74
C ARG A 288 -13.27 11.76 -9.39
N THR A 289 -13.37 10.68 -8.61
CA THR A 289 -13.17 9.31 -9.08
C THR A 289 -13.87 8.30 -8.16
N ILE A 290 -14.21 7.15 -8.72
CA ILE A 290 -14.68 5.98 -7.97
C ILE A 290 -13.55 5.34 -7.14
N ALA A 291 -12.30 5.48 -7.56
CA ALA A 291 -11.12 4.91 -6.90
C ALA A 291 -10.68 5.76 -5.70
N LYS A 292 -11.55 5.86 -4.69
CA LYS A 292 -11.41 6.79 -3.55
C LYS A 292 -10.17 6.56 -2.70
N ALA A 293 -9.67 5.32 -2.57
CA ALA A 293 -8.50 5.04 -1.76
C ALA A 293 -7.18 5.51 -2.42
N ILE A 294 -7.19 5.83 -3.72
CA ILE A 294 -6.04 6.47 -4.41
C ILE A 294 -6.28 7.94 -4.75
N ALA A 295 -7.43 8.50 -4.38
CA ALA A 295 -7.79 9.90 -4.62
C ALA A 295 -7.16 10.83 -3.58
N ASN A 296 -5.86 11.11 -3.70
CA ASN A 296 -5.13 11.98 -2.79
C ASN A 296 -4.58 13.22 -3.54
N PRO A 297 -5.17 14.41 -3.33
CA PRO A 297 -4.75 15.62 -4.03
C PRO A 297 -3.40 16.18 -3.56
N SER A 298 -2.94 15.77 -2.36
CA SER A 298 -1.69 16.24 -1.74
C SER A 298 -0.82 15.06 -1.28
N PRO A 299 -0.23 14.28 -2.20
CA PRO A 299 0.51 13.06 -1.86
C PRO A 299 1.83 13.37 -1.12
N PRO A 300 1.97 12.99 0.17
CA PRO A 300 3.13 13.38 1.00
C PRO A 300 4.46 12.78 0.52
N SER A 301 4.45 11.65 -0.17
CA SER A 301 5.65 11.05 -0.77
C SER A 301 5.82 11.39 -2.26
N GLY A 302 5.00 12.26 -2.84
CA GLY A 302 5.02 12.56 -4.27
C GLY A 302 6.33 13.21 -4.73
N ARG A 303 6.87 14.17 -3.96
CA ARG A 303 8.18 14.79 -4.24
C ARG A 303 9.31 13.77 -4.22
N ARG A 304 9.29 12.84 -3.26
CA ARG A 304 10.26 11.74 -3.15
C ARG A 304 10.26 10.89 -4.42
N LEU A 305 9.10 10.51 -4.95
CA LEU A 305 8.97 9.69 -6.17
C LEU A 305 9.46 10.45 -7.41
N LEU A 306 9.05 11.70 -7.60
CA LEU A 306 9.48 12.50 -8.75
C LEU A 306 10.98 12.81 -8.70
N ARG A 307 11.56 12.99 -7.52
CA ARG A 307 13.01 13.08 -7.35
C ARG A 307 13.71 11.78 -7.72
N ALA A 308 13.15 10.62 -7.34
CA ALA A 308 13.71 9.32 -7.71
C ALA A 308 13.69 9.13 -9.24
N VAL A 309 12.63 9.56 -9.94
CA VAL A 309 12.59 9.60 -11.42
C VAL A 309 13.75 10.44 -11.98
N LYS A 310 13.95 11.66 -11.47
CA LYS A 310 15.04 12.54 -11.91
C LYS A 310 16.43 11.95 -11.67
N ASN A 311 16.55 11.12 -10.65
CA ASN A 311 17.80 10.42 -10.31
C ASN A 311 17.95 9.07 -11.05
N GLY A 312 17.14 8.80 -12.09
CA GLY A 312 17.24 7.63 -12.94
C GLY A 312 16.61 6.35 -12.40
N ALA A 313 15.80 6.42 -11.33
CA ALA A 313 15.03 5.26 -10.90
C ALA A 313 14.04 4.82 -12.00
N PRO A 314 13.82 3.50 -12.19
CA PRO A 314 12.95 2.97 -13.25
C PRO A 314 11.46 3.12 -12.87
N LEU A 315 11.03 4.36 -12.62
CA LEU A 315 9.67 4.72 -12.27
C LEU A 315 8.94 5.36 -13.46
N HIS A 316 7.71 4.93 -13.69
CA HIS A 316 6.80 5.51 -14.68
C HIS A 316 5.46 5.80 -14.02
N PHE A 317 4.71 6.76 -14.55
CA PHE A 317 3.37 7.09 -14.05
C PHE A 317 2.38 7.17 -15.19
N VAL A 318 1.19 6.59 -14.97
CA VAL A 318 0.09 6.55 -15.94
C VAL A 318 -1.23 6.87 -15.25
N THR A 319 -2.18 7.39 -15.99
CA THR A 319 -3.56 7.60 -15.54
C THR A 319 -4.51 6.64 -16.22
N VAL A 320 -5.55 6.24 -15.47
CA VAL A 320 -6.68 5.46 -15.98
C VAL A 320 -7.99 6.17 -15.64
N THR A 321 -9.00 6.05 -16.51
CA THR A 321 -10.32 6.62 -16.27
C THR A 321 -11.15 5.71 -15.36
N ASP A 322 -12.26 6.21 -14.84
CA ASP A 322 -13.17 5.42 -14.02
C ASP A 322 -13.81 4.28 -14.83
N GLU A 323 -14.04 4.48 -16.14
CA GLU A 323 -14.53 3.45 -17.07
C GLU A 323 -13.49 2.34 -17.26
N GLU A 324 -12.22 2.69 -17.46
CA GLU A 324 -11.11 1.72 -17.56
C GLU A 324 -10.99 0.91 -16.26
N ILE A 325 -11.12 1.57 -15.10
CA ILE A 325 -11.08 0.93 -13.78
C ILE A 325 -12.25 -0.05 -13.63
N MET A 326 -13.48 0.36 -13.94
CA MET A 326 -14.65 -0.49 -13.80
C MET A 326 -14.63 -1.68 -14.77
N ALA A 327 -14.12 -1.50 -15.99
CA ALA A 327 -13.93 -2.60 -16.92
C ALA A 327 -12.95 -3.66 -16.35
N ALA A 328 -11.84 -3.23 -15.74
CA ALA A 328 -10.89 -4.13 -15.09
C ALA A 328 -11.47 -4.77 -13.82
N TYR A 329 -12.23 -4.03 -13.02
CA TYR A 329 -12.93 -4.50 -11.82
C TYR A 329 -13.87 -5.68 -12.12
N TRP A 330 -14.75 -5.52 -13.12
CA TRP A 330 -15.67 -6.58 -13.52
C TRP A 330 -14.95 -7.75 -14.16
N ARG A 331 -13.94 -7.49 -14.98
CA ARG A 331 -13.13 -8.55 -15.59
C ARG A 331 -12.42 -9.41 -14.54
N LEU A 332 -11.81 -8.82 -13.52
CA LEU A 332 -11.19 -9.56 -12.42
C LEU A 332 -12.21 -10.46 -11.70
N ALA A 333 -13.41 -9.95 -11.40
CA ALA A 333 -14.44 -10.71 -10.73
C ALA A 333 -15.01 -11.84 -11.61
N HIS A 334 -15.37 -11.54 -12.86
CA HIS A 334 -16.08 -12.47 -13.73
C HIS A 334 -15.19 -13.52 -14.40
N GLU A 335 -13.93 -13.15 -14.71
CA GLU A 335 -13.04 -14.02 -15.51
C GLU A 335 -11.94 -14.67 -14.65
N ALA A 336 -11.55 -14.06 -13.52
CA ALA A 336 -10.52 -14.58 -12.64
C ALA A 336 -11.03 -14.97 -11.24
N GLY A 337 -12.29 -14.69 -10.90
CA GLY A 337 -12.85 -14.94 -9.57
C GLY A 337 -12.18 -14.09 -8.48
N VAL A 338 -11.55 -12.97 -8.85
CA VAL A 338 -10.82 -12.09 -7.92
C VAL A 338 -11.61 -10.83 -7.66
N PHE A 339 -12.14 -10.71 -6.43
CA PHE A 339 -12.92 -9.55 -6.03
C PHE A 339 -12.01 -8.51 -5.37
N ALA A 340 -11.66 -7.46 -6.11
CA ALA A 340 -10.76 -6.39 -5.68
C ALA A 340 -11.50 -5.05 -5.53
N GLN A 341 -10.96 -4.11 -4.74
CA GLN A 341 -11.48 -2.73 -4.73
C GLN A 341 -11.26 -2.05 -6.09
N PRO A 342 -12.07 -1.03 -6.46
CA PRO A 342 -11.84 -0.25 -7.69
C PRO A 342 -10.42 0.31 -7.78
N ASP A 343 -9.90 0.85 -6.67
CA ASP A 343 -8.54 1.37 -6.60
C ASP A 343 -7.49 0.31 -6.94
N ALA A 344 -7.73 -0.93 -6.50
CA ALA A 344 -6.86 -2.07 -6.77
C ALA A 344 -6.95 -2.49 -8.25
N ALA A 345 -8.15 -2.52 -8.82
CA ALA A 345 -8.39 -2.84 -10.23
C ALA A 345 -7.71 -1.85 -11.19
N ALA A 346 -7.42 -0.62 -10.74
CA ALA A 346 -6.68 0.36 -11.52
C ALA A 346 -5.32 -0.16 -12.02
N SER A 347 -4.66 -1.08 -11.29
CA SER A 347 -3.40 -1.68 -11.73
C SER A 347 -3.57 -2.57 -12.97
N VAL A 348 -4.66 -3.33 -13.06
CA VAL A 348 -4.98 -4.16 -14.24
C VAL A 348 -5.47 -3.30 -15.40
N ALA A 349 -6.24 -2.24 -15.12
CA ALA A 349 -6.62 -1.25 -16.14
C ALA A 349 -5.39 -0.60 -16.78
N ALA A 350 -4.41 -0.21 -15.97
CA ALA A 350 -3.15 0.35 -16.45
C ALA A 350 -2.32 -0.67 -17.24
N ALA A 351 -2.24 -1.92 -16.79
CA ALA A 351 -1.55 -2.97 -17.54
C ALA A 351 -2.17 -3.16 -18.94
N HIS A 352 -3.50 -3.20 -19.04
CA HIS A 352 -4.22 -3.28 -20.31
C HIS A 352 -3.91 -2.08 -21.23
N LYS A 353 -4.03 -0.86 -20.71
CA LYS A 353 -3.72 0.37 -21.43
C LYS A 353 -2.30 0.41 -21.98
N LEU A 354 -1.34 -0.02 -21.16
CA LEU A 354 0.08 -0.01 -21.51
C LEU A 354 0.46 -1.13 -22.48
N ALA A 355 -0.21 -2.27 -22.44
CA ALA A 355 -0.12 -3.32 -23.46
C ALA A 355 -0.63 -2.82 -24.81
N ALA A 356 -1.82 -2.20 -24.83
CA ALA A 356 -2.42 -1.65 -26.06
C ALA A 356 -1.54 -0.57 -26.72
N SER A 357 -0.74 0.17 -25.91
CA SER A 357 0.22 1.16 -26.43
C SER A 357 1.59 0.57 -26.83
N GLY A 358 1.83 -0.72 -26.57
CA GLY A 358 3.13 -1.36 -26.78
C GLY A 358 4.21 -1.01 -25.75
N PHE A 359 3.87 -0.26 -24.68
CA PHE A 359 4.80 0.06 -23.59
C PHE A 359 5.16 -1.19 -22.76
N LEU A 360 4.17 -2.05 -22.50
CA LEU A 360 4.38 -3.39 -21.98
C LEU A 360 4.33 -4.39 -23.14
N ARG A 361 5.33 -5.26 -23.23
CA ARG A 361 5.47 -6.22 -24.31
C ARG A 361 4.94 -7.61 -23.93
N PRO A 362 4.51 -8.44 -24.89
CA PRO A 362 3.98 -9.77 -24.63
C PRO A 362 4.97 -10.74 -23.94
N ASP A 363 6.27 -10.55 -24.17
CA ASP A 363 7.34 -11.37 -23.59
C ASP A 363 7.70 -11.00 -22.15
N GLU A 364 7.13 -9.90 -21.60
CA GLU A 364 7.45 -9.41 -20.28
C GLU A 364 6.58 -10.04 -19.19
N THR A 365 7.20 -10.38 -18.07
CA THR A 365 6.50 -10.76 -16.84
C THR A 365 6.04 -9.49 -16.12
N VAL A 366 4.72 -9.31 -16.03
CA VAL A 366 4.09 -8.16 -15.42
C VAL A 366 3.33 -8.56 -14.15
N VAL A 367 3.55 -7.85 -13.04
CA VAL A 367 2.80 -8.06 -11.80
C VAL A 367 1.96 -6.82 -11.49
N ALA A 368 0.63 -6.96 -11.47
CA ALA A 368 -0.27 -5.91 -11.02
C ALA A 368 -0.64 -6.11 -9.53
N ILE A 369 -0.48 -5.07 -8.71
CA ILE A 369 -0.75 -5.15 -7.27
C ILE A 369 -2.21 -4.84 -7.00
N LEU A 370 -2.97 -5.83 -6.50
CA LEU A 370 -4.34 -5.67 -6.05
C LEU A 370 -4.33 -5.29 -4.55
N THR A 371 -4.31 -4.00 -4.28
CA THR A 371 -4.02 -3.41 -2.98
C THR A 371 -5.06 -3.65 -1.90
N GLY A 372 -6.30 -4.01 -2.25
CA GLY A 372 -7.38 -4.23 -1.29
C GLY A 372 -8.51 -5.09 -1.81
N HIS A 373 -9.22 -5.75 -0.89
CA HIS A 373 -10.34 -6.64 -1.17
C HIS A 373 -11.61 -5.86 -1.50
N GLY A 374 -12.44 -6.37 -2.42
CA GLY A 374 -13.66 -5.71 -2.90
C GLY A 374 -14.71 -5.41 -1.81
N THR A 375 -14.77 -6.22 -0.75
CA THR A 375 -15.68 -5.98 0.39
C THR A 375 -15.37 -4.72 1.20
N LYS A 376 -14.24 -4.07 0.94
CA LYS A 376 -13.87 -2.81 1.62
C LYS A 376 -14.60 -1.59 1.03
N ASP A 377 -15.11 -1.68 -0.20
CA ASP A 377 -15.91 -0.65 -0.84
C ASP A 377 -16.95 -1.30 -1.78
N LEU A 378 -18.19 -1.39 -1.31
CA LEU A 378 -19.31 -1.97 -2.06
C LEU A 378 -20.08 -0.93 -2.90
N THR A 379 -19.72 0.35 -2.82
CA THR A 379 -20.40 1.44 -3.54
C THR A 379 -20.56 1.15 -5.05
N PRO A 380 -19.58 0.58 -5.76
CA PRO A 380 -19.76 0.25 -7.17
C PRO A 380 -20.84 -0.81 -7.45
N LEU A 381 -21.07 -1.71 -6.49
CA LEU A 381 -22.10 -2.74 -6.61
C LEU A 381 -23.50 -2.17 -6.39
N GLU A 382 -23.67 -1.25 -5.46
CA GLU A 382 -24.96 -0.64 -5.15
C GLU A 382 -25.56 0.09 -6.36
N SER A 383 -24.70 0.64 -7.22
CA SER A 383 -25.12 1.39 -8.40
C SER A 383 -25.21 0.57 -9.69
N ASN A 384 -24.49 -0.55 -9.81
CA ASN A 384 -24.25 -1.20 -11.10
C ASN A 384 -24.29 -2.74 -11.07
N ALA A 385 -24.57 -3.39 -9.93
CA ALA A 385 -24.63 -4.85 -9.91
C ALA A 385 -25.96 -5.34 -10.51
N PRO A 386 -25.94 -6.11 -11.60
CA PRO A 386 -27.13 -6.78 -12.08
C PRO A 386 -27.46 -7.95 -11.13
N VAL A 387 -28.14 -7.65 -10.03
CA VAL A 387 -28.66 -8.71 -9.17
C VAL A 387 -29.94 -9.25 -9.80
N SER A 388 -29.81 -10.39 -10.51
CA SER A 388 -30.95 -11.12 -11.01
C SER A 388 -31.27 -12.29 -10.07
N LEU A 389 -32.33 -12.15 -9.30
CA LEU A 389 -32.84 -13.24 -8.46
C LEU A 389 -33.90 -14.03 -9.22
N ARG A 390 -33.62 -15.31 -9.51
CA ARG A 390 -34.63 -16.24 -10.00
C ARG A 390 -35.18 -17.03 -8.82
N THR A 391 -36.50 -17.02 -8.63
CA THR A 391 -37.17 -17.78 -7.57
C THR A 391 -37.79 -19.03 -8.18
N CYS A 392 -37.68 -20.18 -7.50
CA CYS A 392 -38.39 -21.39 -7.81
C CYS A 392 -39.07 -21.95 -6.56
N THR A 393 -40.14 -22.75 -6.72
CA THR A 393 -40.74 -23.46 -5.58
C THR A 393 -39.98 -24.75 -5.31
N LEU A 394 -39.99 -25.21 -4.06
CA LEU A 394 -39.32 -26.46 -3.64
C LEU A 394 -39.87 -27.73 -4.32
N GLU A 395 -41.04 -27.65 -4.96
CA GLU A 395 -41.73 -28.81 -5.54
C GLU A 395 -41.21 -29.27 -6.92
N ILE A 396 -40.20 -28.61 -7.48
CA ILE A 396 -39.83 -29.00 -8.87
C ILE A 396 -38.33 -28.96 -9.09
N GLY A 397 -37.81 -30.11 -9.41
CA GLY A 397 -36.53 -30.31 -10.05
C GLY A 397 -36.48 -29.87 -11.54
N ARG A 398 -37.08 -28.75 -11.93
CA ARG A 398 -36.93 -28.14 -13.26
C ARG A 398 -36.65 -26.66 -13.13
N ALA A 399 -35.39 -26.36 -12.78
CA ALA A 399 -34.85 -25.05 -13.07
C ALA A 399 -34.62 -24.99 -14.59
N HIS A 400 -35.30 -24.10 -15.28
CA HIS A 400 -34.88 -23.70 -16.63
C HIS A 400 -33.61 -22.87 -16.46
N VAL A 401 -32.48 -23.47 -16.84
CA VAL A 401 -31.18 -22.80 -16.98
C VAL A 401 -31.22 -21.91 -18.21
#